data_c9ca967a8d5e47490161e28e18d98b9c
#
_entry.id   c9ca967a8d5e47490161e28e18d98b9c
#
_cell.length_a   1.000
_cell.length_b   1.000
_cell.length_c   1.000
_cell.angle_alpha   90.00
_cell.angle_beta   90.00
_cell.angle_gamma   90.00
#
_symmetry.space_group_name_H-M   'P 1'
#
loop_
_entity.id
_entity.type
_entity.pdbx_description
1 polymer ?
#
loop_
_entity_poly.entity_id
_entity_poly.type
_entity_poly.pdbx_seq_one_letter_code
_entity_poly.pdbx_strand_id
1 'polypeptide(L)'
;MKPKMAGGPASVKIKIVLLAIAMIIASATYIYTQSLIQKLEDRERQIAQLYASSLQQIADQNATTDFTFLLDVIKRIDFPLILTDSVNSVNLDGMKRGVRNLDYDTTWTDEQISSFLKEKVVEFGKINDPIPVISQDDVILSKIYYGDSDLITALRYYPY
;
A
#
# COMPACT_ATOMS: atom_id res chain seq x y z
N MET A 1 48.36 -9.18 39.61
CA MET A 1 47.84 -10.37 38.89
C MET A 1 47.03 -9.85 37.68
N LYS A 2 47.53 -10.06 36.45
CA LYS A 2 46.80 -9.70 35.23
C LYS A 2 45.93 -10.89 34.84
N PRO A 3 44.63 -10.76 34.56
CA PRO A 3 43.81 -11.87 34.07
C PRO A 3 44.29 -12.23 32.66
N LYS A 4 44.76 -13.47 32.48
CA LYS A 4 45.01 -14.08 31.17
C LYS A 4 43.65 -14.28 30.46
N MET A 5 43.36 -13.48 29.44
CA MET A 5 42.32 -13.75 28.51
C MET A 5 42.69 -15.04 27.74
N ALA A 6 42.03 -16.14 28.11
CA ALA A 6 42.20 -17.44 27.46
C ALA A 6 41.47 -17.46 26.10
N GLY A 7 42.16 -16.96 25.05
CA GLY A 7 41.72 -17.07 23.66
C GLY A 7 42.35 -18.29 23.00
N GLY A 8 41.94 -19.50 23.38
CA GLY A 8 42.39 -20.74 22.73
C GLY A 8 41.69 -20.97 21.37
N PRO A 9 42.23 -21.85 20.46
CA PRO A 9 41.66 -22.17 19.14
C PRO A 9 40.21 -22.66 19.19
N ALA A 10 39.78 -23.27 20.31
CA ALA A 10 38.39 -23.64 20.55
C ALA A 10 37.46 -22.39 20.65
N SER A 11 37.92 -21.27 21.20
CA SER A 11 37.17 -20.02 21.30
C SER A 11 36.91 -19.40 19.94
N VAL A 12 37.82 -19.53 18.97
CA VAL A 12 37.65 -19.00 17.59
C VAL A 12 36.62 -19.84 16.83
N LYS A 13 36.64 -21.16 16.95
CA LYS A 13 35.65 -22.05 16.32
C LYS A 13 34.24 -21.76 16.81
N ILE A 14 34.05 -21.55 18.11
CA ILE A 14 32.74 -21.19 18.71
C ILE A 14 32.25 -19.83 18.17
N LYS A 15 33.14 -18.85 18.07
CA LYS A 15 32.78 -17.52 17.52
C LYS A 15 32.34 -17.60 16.06
N ILE A 16 33.01 -18.42 15.24
CA ILE A 16 32.65 -18.62 13.83
C ILE A 16 31.27 -19.32 13.72
N VAL A 17 31.02 -20.34 14.55
CA VAL A 17 29.72 -21.01 14.57
C VAL A 17 28.61 -20.08 14.99
N LEU A 18 28.81 -19.26 16.04
CA LEU A 18 27.82 -18.27 16.47
C LEU A 18 27.56 -17.22 15.39
N LEU A 19 28.59 -16.75 14.70
CA LEU A 19 28.46 -15.83 13.59
C LEU A 19 27.65 -16.45 12.44
N ALA A 20 27.93 -17.71 12.09
CA ALA A 20 27.18 -18.40 11.04
C ALA A 20 25.71 -18.57 11.41
N ILE A 21 25.39 -18.92 12.66
CA ILE A 21 24.02 -19.03 13.15
C ILE A 21 23.33 -17.64 13.09
N ALA A 22 24.00 -16.60 13.54
CA ALA A 22 23.44 -15.22 13.47
C ALA A 22 23.13 -14.79 12.02
N MET A 23 24.00 -15.12 11.07
CA MET A 23 23.77 -14.83 9.65
C MET A 23 22.59 -15.63 9.07
N ILE A 24 22.43 -16.90 9.48
CA ILE A 24 21.30 -17.74 9.05
C ILE A 24 19.99 -17.15 9.57
N ILE A 25 19.93 -16.75 10.85
CA ILE A 25 18.75 -16.15 11.46
C ILE A 25 18.43 -14.83 10.76
N ALA A 26 19.40 -13.94 10.55
CA ALA A 26 19.20 -12.68 9.87
C ALA A 26 18.67 -12.86 8.44
N SER A 27 19.24 -13.80 7.68
CA SER A 27 18.80 -14.13 6.33
C SER A 27 17.37 -14.69 6.31
N ALA A 28 17.05 -15.61 7.22
CA ALA A 28 15.71 -16.18 7.34
C ALA A 28 14.66 -15.11 7.69
N THR A 29 15.00 -14.23 8.62
CA THR A 29 14.13 -13.09 9.00
C THR A 29 13.89 -12.15 7.82
N TYR A 30 14.94 -11.82 7.07
CA TYR A 30 14.82 -10.98 5.87
C TYR A 30 13.90 -11.60 4.82
N ILE A 31 14.09 -12.87 4.49
CA ILE A 31 13.26 -13.59 3.51
C ILE A 31 11.80 -13.64 3.97
N TYR A 32 11.57 -13.90 5.27
CA TYR A 32 10.24 -13.94 5.84
C TYR A 32 9.55 -12.56 5.75
N THR A 33 10.26 -11.49 6.09
CA THR A 33 9.73 -10.11 6.00
C THR A 33 9.36 -9.75 4.56
N GLN A 34 10.21 -10.08 3.58
CA GLN A 34 9.89 -9.85 2.16
C GLN A 34 8.63 -10.62 1.72
N SER A 35 8.48 -11.87 2.17
CA SER A 35 7.27 -12.66 1.88
C SER A 35 6.00 -12.06 2.51
N LEU A 36 6.11 -11.46 3.69
CA LEU A 36 5.00 -10.75 4.33
C LEU A 36 4.61 -9.49 3.54
N ILE A 37 5.59 -8.68 3.14
CA ILE A 37 5.35 -7.48 2.32
C ILE A 37 4.59 -7.86 1.05
N GLN A 38 5.05 -8.85 0.30
CA GLN A 38 4.38 -9.30 -0.93
C GLN A 38 2.92 -9.72 -0.69
N LYS A 39 2.65 -10.46 0.38
CA LYS A 39 1.29 -10.89 0.73
C LYS A 39 0.39 -9.70 1.08
N LEU A 40 0.94 -8.67 1.71
CA LEU A 40 0.19 -7.46 2.04
C LEU A 40 -0.10 -6.64 0.78
N GLU A 41 0.88 -6.46 -0.10
CA GLU A 41 0.72 -5.80 -1.42
C GLU A 41 -0.35 -6.50 -2.27
N ASP A 42 -0.31 -7.83 -2.36
CA ASP A 42 -1.32 -8.63 -3.06
C ASP A 42 -2.72 -8.43 -2.47
N ARG A 43 -2.83 -8.39 -1.14
CA ARG A 43 -4.09 -8.13 -0.45
C ARG A 43 -4.63 -6.73 -0.76
N GLU A 44 -3.78 -5.71 -0.68
CA GLU A 44 -4.16 -4.32 -0.98
C GLU A 44 -4.64 -4.19 -2.43
N ARG A 45 -3.92 -4.79 -3.37
CA ARG A 45 -4.32 -4.85 -4.78
C ARG A 45 -5.68 -5.53 -4.98
N GLN A 46 -5.95 -6.66 -4.30
CA GLN A 46 -7.24 -7.34 -4.37
C GLN A 46 -8.37 -6.47 -3.82
N ILE A 47 -8.17 -5.76 -2.70
CA ILE A 47 -9.15 -4.84 -2.13
C ILE A 47 -9.43 -3.68 -3.09
N ALA A 48 -8.39 -3.08 -3.70
CA ALA A 48 -8.54 -2.02 -4.68
C ALA A 48 -9.26 -2.49 -5.95
N GLN A 49 -9.01 -3.73 -6.42
CA GLN A 49 -9.76 -4.35 -7.52
C GLN A 49 -11.23 -4.59 -7.18
N LEU A 50 -11.52 -5.06 -5.97
CA LEU A 50 -12.91 -5.22 -5.49
C LEU A 50 -13.62 -3.87 -5.43
N TYR A 51 -12.94 -2.81 -5.01
CA TYR A 51 -13.48 -1.46 -5.01
C TYR A 51 -13.77 -0.97 -6.44
N ALA A 52 -12.86 -1.18 -7.39
CA ALA A 52 -13.07 -0.87 -8.80
C ALA A 52 -14.30 -1.60 -9.38
N SER A 53 -14.40 -2.91 -9.12
CA SER A 53 -15.53 -3.73 -9.57
C SER A 53 -16.85 -3.27 -8.95
N SER A 54 -16.87 -2.85 -7.70
CA SER A 54 -18.05 -2.31 -7.03
C SER A 54 -18.50 -0.99 -7.65
N LEU A 55 -17.55 -0.10 -8.00
CA LEU A 55 -17.85 1.15 -8.70
C LEU A 55 -18.38 0.90 -10.11
N GLN A 56 -17.81 -0.07 -10.82
CA GLN A 56 -18.29 -0.49 -12.14
C GLN A 56 -19.74 -0.98 -12.10
N GLN A 57 -20.08 -1.84 -11.14
CA GLN A 57 -21.46 -2.33 -10.98
C GLN A 57 -22.46 -1.19 -10.70
N ILE A 58 -22.05 -0.15 -10.00
CA ILE A 58 -22.90 1.02 -9.74
C ILE A 58 -23.08 1.86 -11.00
N ALA A 59 -22.03 2.01 -11.81
CA ALA A 59 -22.09 2.77 -13.05
C ALA A 59 -22.99 2.09 -14.11
N ASP A 60 -23.03 0.77 -14.10
CA ASP A 60 -23.88 -0.04 -14.97
C ASP A 60 -25.32 -0.06 -14.43
N GLN A 61 -26.15 0.90 -14.86
CA GLN A 61 -27.52 1.23 -14.39
C GLN A 61 -28.53 0.06 -14.34
N ASN A 62 -28.15 -1.15 -14.70
CA ASN A 62 -29.02 -2.34 -14.74
C ASN A 62 -28.95 -3.23 -13.48
N ALA A 63 -28.11 -2.92 -12.53
CA ALA A 63 -28.03 -3.68 -11.29
C ALA A 63 -28.87 -3.00 -10.20
N THR A 64 -29.74 -3.77 -9.54
CA THR A 64 -30.25 -3.45 -8.19
C THR A 64 -29.05 -3.47 -7.26
N THR A 65 -28.32 -2.36 -7.23
CA THR A 65 -27.00 -2.28 -6.62
C THR A 65 -27.15 -2.35 -5.12
N ASP A 66 -26.64 -3.43 -4.53
CA ASP A 66 -26.52 -3.55 -3.09
C ASP A 66 -25.35 -2.65 -2.63
N PHE A 67 -25.66 -1.40 -2.27
CA PHE A 67 -24.71 -0.46 -1.70
C PHE A 67 -24.02 -1.00 -0.43
N THR A 68 -24.60 -2.02 0.20
CA THR A 68 -24.04 -2.67 1.39
C THR A 68 -22.68 -3.30 1.06
N PHE A 69 -22.59 -3.95 -0.11
CA PHE A 69 -21.32 -4.53 -0.55
C PHE A 69 -20.24 -3.46 -0.78
N LEU A 70 -20.56 -2.35 -1.44
CA LEU A 70 -19.62 -1.24 -1.61
C LEU A 70 -19.14 -0.68 -0.28
N LEU A 71 -20.07 -0.48 0.68
CA LEU A 71 -19.73 0.02 2.01
C LEU A 71 -18.81 -0.95 2.77
N ASP A 72 -19.02 -2.26 2.62
CA ASP A 72 -18.17 -3.27 3.24
C ASP A 72 -16.75 -3.29 2.61
N VAL A 73 -16.65 -3.12 1.29
CA VAL A 73 -15.35 -2.98 0.61
C VAL A 73 -14.64 -1.71 1.09
N ILE A 74 -15.33 -0.57 1.14
CA ILE A 74 -14.76 0.71 1.60
C ILE A 74 -14.19 0.61 3.02
N LYS A 75 -14.86 -0.10 3.93
CA LYS A 75 -14.39 -0.31 5.32
C LYS A 75 -13.10 -1.15 5.41
N ARG A 76 -12.79 -1.94 4.40
CA ARG A 76 -11.59 -2.78 4.34
C ARG A 76 -10.37 -2.07 3.77
N ILE A 77 -10.55 -0.87 3.20
CA ILE A 77 -9.45 -0.06 2.68
C ILE A 77 -8.72 0.56 3.87
N ASP A 78 -7.56 0.02 4.19
CA ASP A 78 -6.65 0.47 5.25
C ASP A 78 -5.36 1.12 4.72
N PHE A 79 -5.30 1.38 3.42
CA PHE A 79 -4.19 2.01 2.69
C PHE A 79 -4.64 3.29 1.98
N PRO A 80 -3.71 4.23 1.65
CA PRO A 80 -4.05 5.46 0.97
C PRO A 80 -4.53 5.21 -0.46
N LEU A 81 -5.65 5.83 -0.83
CA LEU A 81 -6.29 5.65 -2.13
C LEU A 81 -6.86 6.97 -2.65
N ILE A 82 -6.70 7.20 -3.95
CA ILE A 82 -7.26 8.36 -4.68
C ILE A 82 -8.00 7.85 -5.92
N LEU A 83 -9.27 8.23 -6.04
CA LEU A 83 -10.07 8.05 -7.25
C LEU A 83 -9.92 9.28 -8.14
N THR A 84 -9.50 9.08 -9.38
CA THR A 84 -9.43 10.14 -10.40
C THR A 84 -10.47 9.92 -11.49
N ASP A 85 -10.68 10.91 -12.33
CA ASP A 85 -11.40 10.71 -13.60
C ASP A 85 -10.54 9.98 -14.65
N SER A 86 -11.07 9.80 -15.86
CA SER A 86 -10.39 9.14 -16.98
C SER A 86 -9.10 9.85 -17.42
N VAL A 87 -8.99 11.16 -17.19
CA VAL A 87 -7.84 12.00 -17.56
C VAL A 87 -6.88 12.27 -16.40
N ASN A 88 -6.98 11.48 -15.31
CA ASN A 88 -6.17 11.58 -14.09
C ASN A 88 -6.37 12.89 -13.31
N SER A 89 -7.50 13.56 -13.49
CA SER A 89 -7.86 14.73 -12.70
C SER A 89 -8.57 14.31 -11.42
N VAL A 90 -8.24 14.96 -10.32
CA VAL A 90 -8.92 14.76 -9.03
C VAL A 90 -10.08 15.75 -8.95
N ASN A 91 -11.30 15.24 -8.89
CA ASN A 91 -12.47 16.07 -8.73
C ASN A 91 -12.61 16.53 -7.28
N LEU A 92 -12.44 17.83 -7.02
CA LEU A 92 -12.52 18.41 -5.68
C LEU A 92 -13.92 18.39 -5.09
N ASP A 93 -14.97 18.51 -5.91
CA ASP A 93 -16.37 18.41 -5.46
C ASP A 93 -16.71 16.99 -4.97
N GLY A 94 -16.04 15.98 -5.55
CA GLY A 94 -16.12 14.59 -5.14
C GLY A 94 -15.09 14.15 -4.11
N MET A 95 -14.15 15.01 -3.70
CA MET A 95 -12.94 14.70 -2.95
C MET A 95 -13.20 13.93 -1.65
N LYS A 96 -14.24 14.29 -0.89
CA LYS A 96 -14.61 13.57 0.33
C LYS A 96 -15.05 12.12 0.08
N ARG A 97 -15.39 11.78 -1.17
CA ARG A 97 -15.83 10.43 -1.59
C ARG A 97 -14.75 9.64 -2.31
N GLY A 98 -13.79 10.33 -2.94
CA GLY A 98 -12.76 9.71 -3.78
C GLY A 98 -11.39 9.56 -3.14
N VAL A 99 -11.14 10.15 -1.96
CA VAL A 99 -9.86 10.06 -1.24
C VAL A 99 -10.06 9.30 0.05
N ARG A 100 -9.16 8.34 0.35
CA ARG A 100 -9.19 7.51 1.55
C ARG A 100 -7.81 7.43 2.18
N ASN A 101 -7.77 7.45 3.51
CA ASN A 101 -6.57 7.26 4.34
C ASN A 101 -5.39 8.13 3.90
N LEU A 102 -5.68 9.36 3.50
CA LEU A 102 -4.70 10.40 3.19
C LEU A 102 -4.93 11.55 4.15
N ASP A 103 -3.92 11.81 4.97
CA ASP A 103 -3.90 12.96 5.87
C ASP A 103 -3.41 14.19 5.11
N TYR A 104 -4.20 15.24 5.11
CA TYR A 104 -3.83 16.57 4.64
C TYR A 104 -4.42 17.63 5.55
N ASP A 105 -3.80 18.81 5.57
CA ASP A 105 -4.23 19.90 6.42
C ASP A 105 -5.60 20.45 5.91
N THR A 106 -6.60 20.35 6.76
CA THR A 106 -7.97 20.82 6.45
C THR A 106 -8.09 22.35 6.33
N THR A 107 -7.02 23.09 6.68
CA THR A 107 -6.95 24.55 6.52
C THR A 107 -6.42 24.97 5.16
N TRP A 108 -5.95 24.02 4.32
CA TRP A 108 -5.47 24.31 2.98
C TRP A 108 -6.58 24.79 2.05
N THR A 109 -6.19 25.62 1.08
CA THR A 109 -7.09 26.02 -0.01
C THR A 109 -7.32 24.86 -0.97
N ASP A 110 -8.38 24.93 -1.79
CA ASP A 110 -8.68 23.89 -2.79
C ASP A 110 -7.54 23.74 -3.81
N GLU A 111 -6.81 24.81 -4.15
CA GLU A 111 -5.64 24.74 -5.02
C GLU A 111 -4.48 23.98 -4.36
N GLN A 112 -4.24 24.20 -3.06
CA GLN A 112 -3.20 23.51 -2.32
C GLN A 112 -3.52 22.01 -2.20
N ILE A 113 -4.77 21.68 -1.88
CA ILE A 113 -5.23 20.28 -1.82
C ILE A 113 -5.13 19.61 -3.19
N SER A 114 -5.56 20.30 -4.26
CA SER A 114 -5.46 19.79 -5.64
C SER A 114 -4.01 19.50 -6.04
N SER A 115 -3.09 20.40 -5.71
CA SER A 115 -1.67 20.23 -6.00
C SER A 115 -1.07 19.04 -5.23
N PHE A 116 -1.40 18.92 -3.95
CA PHE A 116 -0.99 17.80 -3.11
C PHE A 116 -1.50 16.45 -3.66
N LEU A 117 -2.79 16.38 -4.02
CA LEU A 117 -3.38 15.15 -4.54
C LEU A 117 -2.82 14.77 -5.91
N LYS A 118 -2.51 15.73 -6.79
CA LYS A 118 -1.82 15.46 -8.06
C LYS A 118 -0.43 14.88 -7.83
N GLU A 119 0.32 15.40 -6.87
CA GLU A 119 1.63 14.86 -6.50
C GLU A 119 1.49 13.42 -5.99
N LYS A 120 0.51 13.15 -5.13
CA LYS A 120 0.23 11.79 -4.61
C LYS A 120 -0.22 10.82 -5.70
N VAL A 121 -1.00 11.25 -6.68
CA VAL A 121 -1.36 10.43 -7.84
C VAL A 121 -0.12 10.00 -8.62
N VAL A 122 0.83 10.92 -8.85
CA VAL A 122 2.10 10.59 -9.52
C VAL A 122 2.96 9.64 -8.66
N GLU A 123 3.02 9.86 -7.35
CA GLU A 123 3.73 9.02 -6.40
C GLU A 123 3.17 7.59 -6.40
N PHE A 124 1.86 7.44 -6.23
CA PHE A 124 1.19 6.13 -6.19
C PHE A 124 1.29 5.40 -7.53
N GLY A 125 1.20 6.12 -8.66
CA GLY A 125 1.39 5.52 -9.98
C GLY A 125 2.81 5.00 -10.26
N LYS A 126 3.81 5.39 -9.44
CA LYS A 126 5.17 4.81 -9.48
C LYS A 126 5.31 3.55 -8.62
N ILE A 127 4.47 3.43 -7.58
CA ILE A 127 4.49 2.29 -6.64
C ILE A 127 3.63 1.16 -7.20
N ASN A 128 2.40 1.48 -7.63
CA ASN A 128 1.42 0.52 -8.10
C ASN A 128 0.79 0.98 -9.42
N ASP A 129 0.54 0.03 -10.32
CA ASP A 129 -0.23 0.33 -11.54
C ASP A 129 -1.65 0.74 -11.18
N PRO A 130 -2.17 1.85 -11.75
CA PRO A 130 -3.53 2.30 -11.47
C PRO A 130 -4.56 1.29 -11.97
N ILE A 131 -5.63 1.09 -11.21
CA ILE A 131 -6.71 0.17 -11.54
C ILE A 131 -7.82 0.96 -12.24
N PRO A 132 -8.12 0.68 -13.54
CA PRO A 132 -9.18 1.37 -14.23
C PRO A 132 -10.55 0.83 -13.80
N VAL A 133 -11.51 1.73 -13.67
CA VAL A 133 -12.95 1.44 -13.58
C VAL A 133 -13.53 1.60 -14.97
N ILE A 134 -13.97 0.50 -15.58
CA ILE A 134 -14.37 0.44 -16.99
C ILE A 134 -15.89 0.19 -17.04
N SER A 135 -16.62 0.91 -17.91
CA SER A 135 -18.04 0.64 -18.15
C SER A 135 -18.24 -0.57 -19.08
N GLN A 136 -19.48 -1.02 -19.25
CA GLN A 136 -19.86 -2.10 -20.18
C GLN A 136 -19.45 -1.82 -21.64
N ASP A 137 -19.31 -0.54 -22.01
CA ASP A 137 -18.90 -0.10 -23.35
C ASP A 137 -17.37 0.04 -23.52
N ASP A 138 -16.57 -0.59 -22.65
CA ASP A 138 -15.12 -0.49 -22.61
C ASP A 138 -14.56 0.94 -22.43
N VAL A 139 -15.38 1.86 -21.89
CA VAL A 139 -14.97 3.23 -21.60
C VAL A 139 -14.40 3.33 -20.19
N ILE A 140 -13.20 3.88 -20.05
CA ILE A 140 -12.61 4.17 -18.73
C ILE A 140 -13.36 5.35 -18.10
N LEU A 141 -14.09 5.07 -17.01
CA LEU A 141 -14.86 6.08 -16.26
C LEU A 141 -13.96 6.79 -15.26
N SER A 142 -13.12 6.05 -14.58
CA SER A 142 -12.24 6.54 -13.53
C SER A 142 -11.04 5.62 -13.35
N LYS A 143 -10.04 6.06 -12.58
CA LYS A 143 -8.87 5.26 -12.21
C LYS A 143 -8.64 5.34 -10.71
N ILE A 144 -8.25 4.22 -10.12
CA ILE A 144 -7.90 4.13 -8.71
C ILE A 144 -6.38 4.10 -8.60
N TYR A 145 -5.82 5.11 -7.94
CA TYR A 145 -4.43 5.17 -7.52
C TYR A 145 -4.34 4.82 -6.04
N TYR A 146 -3.41 3.97 -5.66
CA TYR A 146 -3.22 3.58 -4.27
C TYR A 146 -1.74 3.45 -3.93
N GLY A 147 -1.42 3.82 -2.70
CA GLY A 147 -0.08 3.69 -2.13
C GLY A 147 -0.02 2.53 -1.13
N ASP A 148 1.17 2.29 -0.59
CA ASP A 148 1.37 1.30 0.46
C ASP A 148 0.73 1.75 1.78
N SER A 149 0.18 0.81 2.54
CA SER A 149 -0.25 1.07 3.91
C SER A 149 0.91 1.40 4.83
N ASP A 150 0.61 2.01 5.97
CA ASP A 150 1.60 2.30 7.02
C ASP A 150 2.36 1.04 7.46
N LEU A 151 1.68 -0.12 7.45
CA LEU A 151 2.28 -1.40 7.82
C LEU A 151 3.33 -1.84 6.80
N ILE A 152 3.05 -1.76 5.50
CA ILE A 152 4.02 -2.09 4.44
C ILE A 152 5.19 -1.12 4.50
N THR A 153 4.90 0.17 4.63
CA THR A 153 5.92 1.22 4.77
C THR A 153 6.82 0.96 5.97
N ALA A 154 6.23 0.62 7.14
CA ALA A 154 7.00 0.28 8.33
C ALA A 154 7.89 -0.96 8.11
N LEU A 155 7.37 -2.03 7.52
CA LEU A 155 8.14 -3.26 7.24
C LEU A 155 9.26 -3.05 6.22
N ARG A 156 9.07 -2.12 5.26
CA ARG A 156 10.06 -1.82 4.23
C ARG A 156 11.20 -0.94 4.72
N TYR A 157 10.89 0.08 5.56
CA TYR A 157 11.87 1.07 6.02
C TYR A 157 12.45 0.77 7.40
N TYR A 158 11.78 -0.03 8.22
CA TYR A 158 12.25 -0.41 9.56
C TYR A 158 12.38 -1.94 9.69
N PRO A 159 13.23 -2.57 8.88
CA PRO A 159 13.41 -4.02 8.95
C PRO A 159 14.22 -4.46 10.17
N TYR A 160 14.08 -3.79 11.35
CA TYR A 160 14.77 -3.99 12.65
C TYR A 160 15.95 -3.05 12.93
#